data_4bc947c6dbd5a3e658a3aaf374899111
#
_entry.id   4bc947c6dbd5a3e658a3aaf374899111
#
_cell.length_a   1.000
_cell.length_b   1.000
_cell.length_c   1.000
_cell.angle_alpha   90.00
_cell.angle_beta   90.00
_cell.angle_gamma   90.00
#
_symmetry.space_group_name_H-M   'P 1'
#
loop_
_entity.id
_entity.type
_entity.pdbx_description
1 polymer ?
#
loop_
_entity_poly.entity_id
_entity_poly.type
_entity_poly.pdbx_seq_one_letter_code
_entity_poly.pdbx_strand_id
1 'polypeptide(L)'
;MGNGAEEDYNFVFKVVLIGESGVGKTNLLSRFTRNEFNHDSRTTIGVEFSTRTVLLGTAAVKAQIWDTAGLERYRAITSAYYRGAVGALLVFDLTKHQTYAVVERWLKELYDHAEATIVVMLVGNKSDLSHAREVPTDEARMFAENNGLLFIETSALDSTNVELAFETVLKEIFAKVSKQRQNNARANAVTLGSAQPGQELGSEEKKACCINL
;
A
#
# COMPACT_ATOMS: atom_id res chain seq x y z
N MET A 1 -8.17 34.63 -5.30
CA MET A 1 -8.34 33.98 -3.99
C MET A 1 -9.21 32.74 -4.25
N GLY A 2 -8.60 31.62 -4.53
CA GLY A 2 -9.30 30.37 -4.79
C GLY A 2 -9.39 29.61 -3.47
N ASN A 3 -10.60 29.50 -2.92
CA ASN A 3 -10.90 28.56 -1.85
C ASN A 3 -10.73 27.15 -2.43
N GLY A 4 -9.58 26.53 -2.17
CA GLY A 4 -9.47 25.10 -2.29
C GLY A 4 -10.37 24.50 -1.22
N ALA A 5 -11.47 23.89 -1.64
CA ALA A 5 -12.27 23.07 -0.74
C ALA A 5 -11.32 22.03 -0.13
N GLU A 6 -11.09 22.09 1.18
CA GLU A 6 -10.45 21.00 1.91
C GLU A 6 -11.36 19.78 1.70
N GLU A 7 -10.89 18.83 0.90
CA GLU A 7 -11.58 17.54 0.78
C GLU A 7 -11.46 16.84 2.14
N ASP A 8 -12.57 16.75 2.86
CA ASP A 8 -12.65 15.97 4.09
C ASP A 8 -12.40 14.49 3.78
N TYR A 9 -11.35 13.92 4.36
CA TYR A 9 -11.03 12.50 4.24
C TYR A 9 -10.85 11.88 5.64
N ASN A 10 -11.21 10.59 5.73
CA ASN A 10 -11.11 9.83 6.97
C ASN A 10 -9.75 9.10 7.10
N PHE A 11 -9.13 8.80 5.98
CA PHE A 11 -7.89 8.03 5.91
C PHE A 11 -6.98 8.57 4.81
N VAL A 12 -5.67 8.42 5.02
CA VAL A 12 -4.64 8.58 3.97
C VAL A 12 -3.91 7.26 3.83
N PHE A 13 -3.87 6.71 2.62
CA PHE A 13 -3.14 5.49 2.32
C PHE A 13 -2.04 5.78 1.31
N LYS A 14 -0.81 5.54 1.72
CA LYS A 14 0.34 5.59 0.83
C LYS A 14 0.46 4.26 0.09
N VAL A 15 0.42 4.32 -1.24
CA VAL A 15 0.60 3.19 -2.16
C VAL A 15 1.78 3.48 -3.07
N VAL A 16 2.68 2.52 -3.24
CA VAL A 16 3.87 2.67 -4.06
C VAL A 16 3.76 1.83 -5.34
N LEU A 17 4.24 2.38 -6.46
CA LEU A 17 4.37 1.68 -7.73
C LEU A 17 5.82 1.24 -7.90
N ILE A 18 6.05 -0.06 -8.08
CA ILE A 18 7.39 -0.64 -8.24
C ILE A 18 7.44 -1.57 -9.46
N GLY A 19 8.61 -1.81 -9.97
CA GLY A 19 8.85 -2.62 -11.16
C GLY A 19 9.85 -1.95 -12.11
N GLU A 20 10.24 -2.67 -13.15
CA GLU A 20 11.23 -2.22 -14.13
C GLU A 20 10.85 -0.92 -14.85
N SER A 21 11.85 -0.27 -15.45
CA SER A 21 11.60 0.90 -16.29
C SER A 21 10.79 0.51 -17.52
N GLY A 22 9.87 1.39 -17.93
CA GLY A 22 9.08 1.22 -19.16
C GLY A 22 7.90 0.25 -19.05
N VAL A 23 7.62 -0.34 -17.86
CA VAL A 23 6.44 -1.22 -17.68
C VAL A 23 5.12 -0.46 -17.64
N GLY A 24 5.16 0.86 -17.49
CA GLY A 24 3.97 1.73 -17.55
C GLY A 24 3.45 2.23 -16.21
N LYS A 25 4.26 2.22 -15.13
CA LYS A 25 3.87 2.72 -13.80
C LYS A 25 3.31 4.14 -13.84
N THR A 26 4.02 5.07 -14.47
CA THR A 26 3.61 6.47 -14.62
C THR A 26 2.28 6.61 -15.35
N ASN A 27 2.07 5.85 -16.43
CA ASN A 27 0.82 5.87 -17.15
C ASN A 27 -0.35 5.24 -16.37
N LEU A 28 -0.10 4.21 -15.56
CA LEU A 28 -1.10 3.69 -14.63
C LEU A 28 -1.51 4.75 -13.61
N LEU A 29 -0.54 5.48 -13.04
CA LEU A 29 -0.80 6.59 -12.13
C LEU A 29 -1.62 7.70 -12.78
N SER A 30 -1.21 8.17 -13.96
CA SER A 30 -1.90 9.23 -14.71
C SER A 30 -3.31 8.79 -15.13
N ARG A 31 -3.47 7.54 -15.54
CA ARG A 31 -4.78 7.00 -15.89
C ARG A 31 -5.71 6.96 -14.67
N PHE A 32 -5.23 6.49 -13.54
CA PHE A 32 -6.04 6.44 -12.33
C PHE A 32 -6.37 7.82 -11.77
N THR A 33 -5.41 8.75 -11.74
CA THR A 33 -5.60 10.05 -11.06
C THR A 33 -6.21 11.13 -11.94
N ARG A 34 -5.95 11.12 -13.26
CA ARG A 34 -6.37 12.17 -14.19
C ARG A 34 -7.10 11.66 -15.42
N ASN A 35 -7.24 10.33 -15.58
CA ASN A 35 -7.76 9.69 -16.79
C ASN A 35 -6.97 10.05 -18.05
N GLU A 36 -5.65 10.17 -17.94
CA GLU A 36 -4.73 10.55 -19.02
C GLU A 36 -3.79 9.41 -19.37
N PHE A 37 -3.36 9.37 -20.63
CA PHE A 37 -2.31 8.48 -21.12
C PHE A 37 -1.32 9.28 -21.98
N ASN A 38 -0.03 9.12 -21.72
CA ASN A 38 1.02 9.78 -22.48
C ASN A 38 1.80 8.75 -23.32
N HIS A 39 1.65 8.84 -24.63
CA HIS A 39 2.36 8.00 -25.61
C HIS A 39 3.87 8.25 -25.58
N ASP A 40 4.28 9.50 -25.32
CA ASP A 40 5.67 9.95 -25.34
C ASP A 40 6.30 9.86 -23.94
N SER A 41 5.77 9.00 -23.05
CA SER A 41 6.28 8.85 -21.70
C SER A 41 7.75 8.42 -21.74
N ARG A 42 8.62 9.29 -21.24
CA ARG A 42 10.04 9.02 -21.06
C ARG A 42 10.26 8.32 -19.73
N THR A 43 11.44 7.74 -19.55
CA THR A 43 11.86 7.19 -18.27
C THR A 43 11.70 8.24 -17.17
N THR A 44 10.97 7.89 -16.12
CA THR A 44 10.75 8.75 -14.95
C THR A 44 12.09 9.12 -14.31
N ILE A 45 12.28 10.40 -14.01
CA ILE A 45 13.47 10.90 -13.31
C ILE A 45 13.02 11.29 -11.90
N GLY A 46 13.52 10.59 -10.89
CA GLY A 46 13.19 10.87 -9.48
C GLY A 46 11.94 10.15 -9.00
N VAL A 47 11.23 10.78 -8.09
CA VAL A 47 10.01 10.29 -7.45
C VAL A 47 8.90 11.31 -7.65
N GLU A 48 7.77 10.87 -8.15
CA GLU A 48 6.55 11.68 -8.26
C GLU A 48 5.45 11.05 -7.41
N PHE A 49 4.54 11.85 -6.92
CA PHE A 49 3.33 11.34 -6.30
C PHE A 49 2.10 12.11 -6.78
N SER A 50 0.98 11.42 -6.80
CA SER A 50 -0.33 12.01 -7.07
C SER A 50 -1.34 11.51 -6.05
N THR A 51 -2.36 12.30 -5.83
CA THR A 51 -3.42 11.94 -4.89
C THR A 51 -4.76 11.85 -5.58
N ARG A 52 -5.59 10.93 -5.11
CA ARG A 52 -7.00 10.84 -5.47
C ARG A 52 -7.79 10.37 -4.27
N THR A 53 -8.92 11.04 -3.98
CA THR A 53 -9.85 10.62 -2.93
C THR A 53 -10.90 9.70 -3.52
N VAL A 54 -11.06 8.52 -2.89
CA VAL A 54 -12.06 7.52 -3.24
C VAL A 54 -12.98 7.23 -2.07
N LEU A 55 -14.23 6.82 -2.36
CA LEU A 55 -15.18 6.39 -1.34
C LEU A 55 -15.14 4.86 -1.20
N LEU A 56 -14.85 4.38 0.01
CA LEU A 56 -14.93 2.98 0.38
C LEU A 56 -16.06 2.79 1.40
N GLY A 57 -17.25 2.46 0.90
CA GLY A 57 -18.47 2.52 1.70
C GLY A 57 -18.80 3.97 2.08
N THR A 58 -18.81 4.27 3.38
CA THR A 58 -19.02 5.63 3.90
C THR A 58 -17.73 6.39 4.21
N ALA A 59 -16.57 5.75 4.04
CA ALA A 59 -15.28 6.34 4.36
C ALA A 59 -14.63 6.98 3.14
N ALA A 60 -14.25 8.24 3.24
CA ALA A 60 -13.42 8.92 2.24
C ALA A 60 -11.95 8.58 2.50
N VAL A 61 -11.30 8.00 1.51
CA VAL A 61 -9.90 7.58 1.57
C VAL A 61 -9.09 8.38 0.56
N LYS A 62 -8.12 9.13 1.04
CA LYS A 62 -7.15 9.82 0.18
C LYS A 62 -6.02 8.84 -0.14
N ALA A 63 -6.01 8.34 -1.36
CA ALA A 63 -4.93 7.53 -1.89
C ALA A 63 -3.77 8.45 -2.30
N GLN A 64 -2.61 8.28 -1.68
CA GLN A 64 -1.37 8.95 -2.04
C GLN A 64 -0.50 7.93 -2.77
N ILE A 65 -0.40 8.07 -4.11
CA ILE A 65 0.27 7.08 -4.95
C ILE A 65 1.61 7.63 -5.40
N TRP A 66 2.65 6.87 -5.09
CA TRP A 66 4.04 7.22 -5.34
C TRP A 66 4.59 6.43 -6.52
N ASP A 67 5.11 7.13 -7.52
CA ASP A 67 5.79 6.57 -8.69
C ASP A 67 7.29 6.79 -8.60
N THR A 68 8.08 5.76 -8.92
CA THR A 68 9.53 5.86 -9.00
C THR A 68 10.05 5.58 -10.39
N ALA A 69 11.25 6.11 -10.65
CA ALA A 69 12.11 5.62 -11.72
C ALA A 69 12.42 4.13 -11.50
N GLY A 70 12.09 3.28 -12.47
CA GLY A 70 12.41 1.84 -12.44
C GLY A 70 13.90 1.53 -12.68
N LEU A 71 14.79 2.47 -12.43
CA LEU A 71 16.23 2.32 -12.66
C LEU A 71 16.96 2.09 -11.33
N GLU A 72 17.79 1.07 -11.30
CA GLU A 72 18.67 0.71 -10.17
C GLU A 72 19.60 1.83 -9.67
N ARG A 73 19.78 2.88 -10.46
CA ARG A 73 20.69 4.01 -10.14
C ARG A 73 20.25 4.85 -8.95
N TYR A 74 19.00 4.73 -8.52
CA TYR A 74 18.42 5.56 -7.44
C TYR A 74 18.19 4.78 -6.14
N ARG A 75 18.86 3.64 -5.94
CA ARG A 75 18.76 2.81 -4.73
C ARG A 75 18.97 3.55 -3.42
N ALA A 76 19.71 4.66 -3.41
CA ALA A 76 19.90 5.46 -2.21
C ALA A 76 18.62 6.13 -1.66
N ILE A 77 17.54 6.19 -2.47
CA ILE A 77 16.25 6.80 -2.10
C ILE A 77 15.27 5.75 -1.57
N THR A 78 15.62 4.46 -1.66
CA THR A 78 14.71 3.33 -1.56
C THR A 78 14.00 3.22 -0.20
N SER A 79 14.71 3.36 0.92
CA SER A 79 14.11 3.18 2.25
C SER A 79 13.09 4.29 2.58
N ALA A 80 13.37 5.55 2.22
CA ALA A 80 12.45 6.66 2.42
C ALA A 80 11.20 6.54 1.53
N TYR A 81 11.36 5.98 0.33
CA TYR A 81 10.27 5.72 -0.61
C TYR A 81 9.25 4.74 -0.04
N TYR A 82 9.71 3.63 0.55
CA TYR A 82 8.85 2.60 1.12
C TYR A 82 8.27 2.94 2.49
N ARG A 83 8.86 3.91 3.20
CA ARG A 83 8.43 4.26 4.56
C ARG A 83 6.96 4.68 4.60
N GLY A 84 6.18 4.03 5.47
CA GLY A 84 4.76 4.30 5.65
C GLY A 84 3.87 3.82 4.50
N ALA A 85 4.40 3.10 3.52
CA ALA A 85 3.59 2.46 2.49
C ALA A 85 2.76 1.33 3.09
N VAL A 86 1.45 1.36 2.84
CA VAL A 86 0.48 0.35 3.27
C VAL A 86 0.02 -0.55 2.12
N GLY A 87 0.35 -0.16 0.89
CA GLY A 87 0.10 -0.93 -0.32
C GLY A 87 1.18 -0.74 -1.37
N ALA A 88 1.31 -1.71 -2.26
CA ALA A 88 2.20 -1.68 -3.41
C ALA A 88 1.57 -2.34 -4.63
N LEU A 89 1.75 -1.74 -5.80
CA LEU A 89 1.52 -2.37 -7.10
C LEU A 89 2.88 -2.72 -7.70
N LEU A 90 3.14 -4.01 -7.85
CA LEU A 90 4.34 -4.55 -8.49
C LEU A 90 4.01 -4.81 -9.95
N VAL A 91 4.52 -3.95 -10.83
CA VAL A 91 4.12 -3.88 -12.24
C VAL A 91 5.17 -4.52 -13.13
N PHE A 92 4.73 -5.35 -14.05
CA PHE A 92 5.52 -5.88 -15.16
C PHE A 92 4.78 -5.67 -16.50
N ASP A 93 5.51 -5.79 -17.60
CA ASP A 93 5.01 -5.65 -18.97
C ASP A 93 4.71 -7.04 -19.55
N LEU A 94 3.44 -7.31 -19.86
CA LEU A 94 3.00 -8.59 -20.44
C LEU A 94 3.70 -8.94 -21.75
N THR A 95 4.24 -7.93 -22.47
CA THR A 95 4.96 -8.09 -23.73
C THR A 95 6.46 -8.27 -23.59
N LYS A 96 6.98 -8.26 -22.34
CA LYS A 96 8.42 -8.37 -22.07
C LYS A 96 8.70 -9.28 -20.90
N HIS A 97 8.99 -10.56 -21.18
CA HIS A 97 9.27 -11.55 -20.16
C HIS A 97 10.41 -11.13 -19.19
N GLN A 98 11.37 -10.36 -19.65
CA GLN A 98 12.47 -9.86 -18.82
C GLN A 98 11.97 -9.01 -17.64
N THR A 99 10.86 -8.26 -17.80
CA THR A 99 10.28 -7.46 -16.72
C THR A 99 9.56 -8.32 -15.69
N TYR A 100 9.05 -9.47 -16.10
CA TYR A 100 8.47 -10.47 -15.21
C TYR A 100 9.55 -11.29 -14.49
N ALA A 101 10.61 -11.66 -15.16
CA ALA A 101 11.71 -12.45 -14.58
C ALA A 101 12.38 -11.80 -13.34
N VAL A 102 12.25 -10.49 -13.18
CA VAL A 102 12.79 -9.74 -12.04
C VAL A 102 11.76 -9.35 -10.97
N VAL A 103 10.53 -9.82 -11.12
CA VAL A 103 9.43 -9.52 -10.16
C VAL A 103 9.78 -10.01 -8.75
N GLU A 104 10.38 -11.18 -8.61
CA GLU A 104 10.79 -11.72 -7.32
C GLU A 104 11.83 -10.82 -6.63
N ARG A 105 12.77 -10.27 -7.38
CA ARG A 105 13.75 -9.30 -6.86
C ARG A 105 13.08 -8.04 -6.33
N TRP A 106 12.11 -7.48 -7.05
CA TRP A 106 11.34 -6.33 -6.62
C TRP A 106 10.50 -6.61 -5.36
N LEU A 107 9.89 -7.79 -5.31
CA LEU A 107 9.12 -8.24 -4.16
C LEU A 107 10.00 -8.37 -2.91
N LYS A 108 11.19 -8.95 -3.06
CA LYS A 108 12.16 -9.05 -1.98
C LYS A 108 12.59 -7.67 -1.48
N GLU A 109 12.93 -6.75 -2.38
CA GLU A 109 13.30 -5.37 -2.04
C GLU A 109 12.16 -4.66 -1.28
N LEU A 110 10.92 -4.84 -1.71
CA LEU A 110 9.76 -4.30 -1.02
C LEU A 110 9.69 -4.82 0.43
N TYR A 111 9.79 -6.12 0.65
CA TYR A 111 9.71 -6.72 1.99
C TYR A 111 10.93 -6.38 2.88
N ASP A 112 12.09 -6.11 2.29
CA ASP A 112 13.27 -5.66 3.05
C ASP A 112 13.10 -4.23 3.61
N HIS A 113 12.21 -3.40 3.04
CA HIS A 113 12.06 -1.98 3.38
C HIS A 113 10.66 -1.57 3.85
N ALA A 114 9.63 -2.33 3.52
CA ALA A 114 8.26 -2.07 3.92
C ALA A 114 7.85 -2.90 5.15
N GLU A 115 6.74 -2.52 5.76
CA GLU A 115 6.18 -3.31 6.85
C GLU A 115 5.60 -4.65 6.34
N ALA A 116 5.71 -5.70 7.15
CA ALA A 116 5.26 -7.05 6.79
C ALA A 116 3.75 -7.16 6.48
N THR A 117 2.97 -6.19 6.92
CA THR A 117 1.51 -6.14 6.70
C THR A 117 1.10 -5.45 5.41
N ILE A 118 2.04 -4.99 4.61
CA ILE A 118 1.77 -4.30 3.33
C ILE A 118 0.91 -5.17 2.40
N VAL A 119 -0.08 -4.55 1.76
CA VAL A 119 -0.90 -5.20 0.72
C VAL A 119 -0.17 -5.09 -0.61
N VAL A 120 0.09 -6.20 -1.27
CA VAL A 120 0.81 -6.22 -2.56
C VAL A 120 -0.09 -6.80 -3.65
N MET A 121 -0.13 -6.11 -4.78
CA MET A 121 -0.77 -6.60 -6.01
C MET A 121 0.26 -6.72 -7.11
N LEU A 122 0.32 -7.88 -7.75
CA LEU A 122 1.05 -8.11 -8.98
C LEU A 122 0.20 -7.63 -10.15
N VAL A 123 0.75 -6.75 -10.98
CA VAL A 123 0.04 -6.13 -12.12
C VAL A 123 0.75 -6.42 -13.42
N GLY A 124 0.13 -7.20 -14.29
CA GLY A 124 0.57 -7.38 -15.68
C GLY A 124 -0.02 -6.29 -16.56
N ASN A 125 0.78 -5.29 -16.94
CA ASN A 125 0.32 -4.15 -17.73
C ASN A 125 0.51 -4.38 -19.23
N LYS A 126 -0.14 -3.56 -20.06
CA LYS A 126 -0.18 -3.58 -21.51
C LYS A 126 -0.95 -4.76 -22.12
N SER A 127 -2.07 -5.15 -21.45
CA SER A 127 -2.95 -6.22 -21.92
C SER A 127 -3.59 -5.95 -23.30
N ASP A 128 -3.63 -4.68 -23.73
CA ASP A 128 -4.03 -4.25 -25.08
C ASP A 128 -3.13 -4.83 -26.18
N LEU A 129 -1.87 -5.14 -25.86
CA LEU A 129 -0.90 -5.71 -26.79
C LEU A 129 -0.90 -7.26 -26.79
N SER A 130 -2.09 -7.87 -26.84
CA SER A 130 -2.26 -9.33 -26.73
C SER A 130 -1.48 -10.13 -27.78
N HIS A 131 -1.30 -9.56 -28.98
CA HIS A 131 -0.53 -10.16 -30.07
C HIS A 131 0.98 -10.24 -29.80
N ALA A 132 1.49 -9.43 -28.88
CA ALA A 132 2.90 -9.38 -28.49
C ALA A 132 3.15 -9.97 -27.10
N ARG A 133 2.17 -10.67 -26.51
CA ARG A 133 2.26 -11.26 -25.17
C ARG A 133 3.39 -12.29 -25.09
N GLU A 134 4.26 -12.13 -24.10
CA GLU A 134 5.33 -13.05 -23.76
C GLU A 134 5.10 -13.76 -22.42
N VAL A 135 4.31 -13.16 -21.50
CA VAL A 135 4.03 -13.72 -20.18
C VAL A 135 2.61 -14.29 -20.15
N PRO A 136 2.47 -15.63 -19.97
CA PRO A 136 1.17 -16.27 -19.82
C PRO A 136 0.45 -15.80 -18.54
N THR A 137 -0.87 -15.57 -18.63
CA THR A 137 -1.70 -15.18 -17.48
C THR A 137 -1.58 -16.16 -16.31
N ASP A 138 -1.62 -17.46 -16.60
CA ASP A 138 -1.60 -18.50 -15.55
C ASP A 138 -0.26 -18.56 -14.81
N GLU A 139 0.85 -18.30 -15.50
CA GLU A 139 2.17 -18.24 -14.88
C GLU A 139 2.24 -17.11 -13.84
N ALA A 140 1.83 -15.90 -14.22
CA ALA A 140 1.81 -14.76 -13.32
C ALA A 140 0.80 -14.92 -12.18
N ARG A 141 -0.36 -15.52 -12.45
CA ARG A 141 -1.37 -15.83 -11.43
C ARG A 141 -0.85 -16.80 -10.40
N MET A 142 -0.23 -17.91 -10.82
CA MET A 142 0.36 -18.90 -9.91
C MET A 142 1.48 -18.29 -9.06
N PHE A 143 2.32 -17.44 -9.63
CA PHE A 143 3.32 -16.72 -8.86
C PHE A 143 2.68 -15.85 -7.76
N ALA A 144 1.63 -15.10 -8.10
CA ALA A 144 0.93 -14.27 -7.15
C ALA A 144 0.28 -15.09 -6.03
N GLU A 145 -0.41 -16.18 -6.36
CA GLU A 145 -1.03 -17.10 -5.38
C GLU A 145 -0.01 -17.70 -4.43
N ASN A 146 1.12 -18.19 -4.95
CA ASN A 146 2.20 -18.79 -4.15
C ASN A 146 2.86 -17.80 -3.19
N ASN A 147 2.82 -16.50 -3.50
CA ASN A 147 3.39 -15.44 -2.67
C ASN A 147 2.35 -14.64 -1.88
N GLY A 148 1.07 -15.04 -1.92
CA GLY A 148 -0.01 -14.36 -1.21
C GLY A 148 -0.30 -12.95 -1.72
N LEU A 149 -0.09 -12.72 -3.02
CA LEU A 149 -0.32 -11.44 -3.69
C LEU A 149 -1.69 -11.42 -4.35
N LEU A 150 -2.28 -10.23 -4.46
CA LEU A 150 -3.36 -9.98 -5.41
C LEU A 150 -2.80 -10.00 -6.83
N PHE A 151 -3.63 -10.32 -7.83
CA PHE A 151 -3.21 -10.33 -9.23
C PHE A 151 -4.27 -9.74 -10.15
N ILE A 152 -3.83 -8.94 -11.11
CA ILE A 152 -4.68 -8.38 -12.17
C ILE A 152 -3.85 -8.06 -13.42
N GLU A 153 -4.48 -8.15 -14.58
CA GLU A 153 -3.94 -7.63 -15.83
C GLU A 153 -4.62 -6.31 -16.18
N THR A 154 -3.85 -5.33 -16.63
CA THR A 154 -4.30 -3.97 -16.89
C THR A 154 -3.83 -3.46 -18.24
N SER A 155 -4.51 -2.46 -18.77
CA SER A 155 -3.99 -1.61 -19.83
C SER A 155 -4.17 -0.13 -19.46
N ALA A 156 -3.06 0.59 -19.30
CA ALA A 156 -3.11 2.03 -19.11
C ALA A 156 -3.58 2.74 -20.38
N LEU A 157 -3.38 2.14 -21.58
CA LEU A 157 -3.77 2.72 -22.86
C LEU A 157 -5.29 2.81 -23.00
N ASP A 158 -5.99 1.71 -22.83
CA ASP A 158 -7.45 1.62 -23.00
C ASP A 158 -8.24 1.67 -21.69
N SER A 159 -7.55 1.87 -20.56
CA SER A 159 -8.11 1.95 -19.19
C SER A 159 -8.58 0.61 -18.61
N THR A 160 -8.40 -0.50 -19.30
CA THR A 160 -8.85 -1.82 -18.82
C THR A 160 -8.29 -2.11 -17.43
N ASN A 161 -9.17 -2.39 -16.48
CA ASN A 161 -8.87 -2.79 -15.10
C ASN A 161 -8.00 -1.81 -14.28
N VAL A 162 -7.71 -0.61 -14.75
CA VAL A 162 -6.86 0.33 -13.98
C VAL A 162 -7.58 0.79 -12.71
N GLU A 163 -8.81 1.26 -12.83
CA GLU A 163 -9.64 1.65 -11.69
C GLU A 163 -9.79 0.48 -10.70
N LEU A 164 -10.13 -0.71 -11.21
CA LEU A 164 -10.32 -1.91 -10.42
C LEU A 164 -9.06 -2.31 -9.64
N ALA A 165 -7.87 -2.18 -10.23
CA ALA A 165 -6.61 -2.51 -9.58
C ALA A 165 -6.38 -1.65 -8.34
N PHE A 166 -6.47 -0.32 -8.48
CA PHE A 166 -6.27 0.59 -7.36
C PHE A 166 -7.36 0.46 -6.30
N GLU A 167 -8.63 0.39 -6.71
CA GLU A 167 -9.72 0.18 -5.75
C GLU A 167 -9.60 -1.11 -4.96
N THR A 168 -9.20 -2.21 -5.60
CA THR A 168 -9.04 -3.51 -4.93
C THR A 168 -7.96 -3.44 -3.85
N VAL A 169 -6.80 -2.84 -4.17
CA VAL A 169 -5.73 -2.64 -3.19
C VAL A 169 -6.21 -1.76 -2.03
N LEU A 170 -6.87 -0.64 -2.32
CA LEU A 170 -7.36 0.28 -1.30
C LEU A 170 -8.43 -0.36 -0.40
N LYS A 171 -9.33 -1.17 -0.97
CA LYS A 171 -10.34 -1.95 -0.22
C LYS A 171 -9.68 -2.96 0.73
N GLU A 172 -8.66 -3.67 0.25
CA GLU A 172 -7.94 -4.64 1.09
C GLU A 172 -7.15 -3.95 2.22
N ILE A 173 -6.50 -2.81 1.95
CA ILE A 173 -5.85 -1.99 2.98
C ILE A 173 -6.87 -1.53 4.01
N PHE A 174 -8.00 -1.01 3.57
CA PHE A 174 -9.07 -0.52 4.45
C PHE A 174 -9.60 -1.64 5.36
N ALA A 175 -9.82 -2.84 4.81
CA ALA A 175 -10.25 -3.99 5.58
C ALA A 175 -9.24 -4.39 6.67
N LYS A 176 -7.94 -4.41 6.35
CA LYS A 176 -6.88 -4.69 7.32
C LYS A 176 -6.81 -3.64 8.43
N VAL A 177 -6.81 -2.36 8.08
CA VAL A 177 -6.75 -1.25 9.04
C VAL A 177 -7.98 -1.25 9.96
N SER A 178 -9.16 -1.51 9.41
CA SER A 178 -10.41 -1.57 10.18
C SER A 178 -10.40 -2.72 11.19
N LYS A 179 -9.91 -3.89 10.80
CA LYS A 179 -9.75 -5.04 11.72
C LYS A 179 -8.76 -4.74 12.86
N GLN A 180 -7.63 -4.10 12.55
CA GLN A 180 -6.64 -3.72 13.56
C GLN A 180 -7.22 -2.74 14.58
N ARG A 181 -7.96 -1.73 14.12
CA ARG A 181 -8.64 -0.76 15.01
C ARG A 181 -9.65 -1.44 15.93
N GLN A 182 -10.45 -2.38 15.42
CA GLN A 182 -11.42 -3.12 16.22
C GLN A 182 -10.73 -4.00 17.27
N ASN A 183 -9.64 -4.67 16.93
CA ASN A 183 -8.88 -5.50 17.83
C ASN A 183 -8.24 -4.68 18.95
N ASN A 184 -7.66 -3.53 18.62
CA ASN A 184 -7.06 -2.61 19.60
C ASN A 184 -8.13 -2.02 20.54
N ALA A 185 -9.32 -1.66 20.02
CA ALA A 185 -10.42 -1.18 20.84
C ALA A 185 -10.92 -2.25 21.81
N ARG A 186 -11.01 -3.50 21.38
CA ARG A 186 -11.38 -4.64 22.28
C ARG A 186 -10.31 -4.91 23.33
N ALA A 187 -9.03 -4.88 22.98
CA ALA A 187 -7.93 -5.08 23.91
C ALA A 187 -7.93 -3.99 24.99
N ASN A 188 -8.13 -2.73 24.64
CA ASN A 188 -8.22 -1.62 25.59
C ASN A 188 -9.47 -1.72 26.49
N ALA A 189 -10.60 -2.19 25.98
CA ALA A 189 -11.82 -2.40 26.77
C ALA A 189 -11.63 -3.50 27.81
N VAL A 190 -10.89 -4.58 27.49
CA VAL A 190 -10.57 -5.66 28.42
C VAL A 190 -9.65 -5.17 29.54
N THR A 191 -8.70 -4.28 29.23
CA THR A 191 -7.76 -3.73 30.24
C THR A 191 -8.47 -2.78 31.22
N LEU A 192 -9.51 -2.07 30.80
CA LEU A 192 -10.31 -1.20 31.67
C LEU A 192 -11.33 -1.95 32.53
N GLY A 193 -11.65 -3.19 32.19
CA GLY A 193 -12.61 -4.04 32.93
C GLY A 193 -12.00 -4.85 34.10
N SER A 194 -10.70 -4.81 34.33
CA SER A 194 -10.01 -5.59 35.38
C SER A 194 -9.71 -4.82 36.69
N ALA A 195 -10.43 -3.75 36.96
CA ALA A 195 -10.44 -3.15 38.29
C ALA A 195 -11.38 -3.99 39.20
N GLN A 196 -10.83 -4.87 40.00
CA GLN A 196 -11.57 -5.56 41.03
C GLN A 196 -12.05 -4.58 42.11
N PRO A 197 -13.32 -4.64 42.53
CA PRO A 197 -13.77 -3.91 43.71
C PRO A 197 -13.48 -4.70 44.98
N GLY A 198 -12.82 -4.07 45.93
CA GLY A 198 -13.00 -4.39 47.33
C GLY A 198 -11.94 -5.30 47.95
N GLN A 199 -10.98 -4.69 48.64
CA GLN A 199 -10.54 -5.16 49.92
C GLN A 199 -10.62 -4.02 50.93
N GLU A 200 -11.41 -4.29 51.99
CA GLU A 200 -11.72 -3.41 53.08
C GLU A 200 -10.47 -3.04 53.88
N LEU A 201 -10.49 -1.82 54.39
CA LEU A 201 -9.58 -1.29 55.37
C LEU A 201 -9.71 -2.08 56.71
N GLY A 202 -8.67 -2.82 57.02
CA GLY A 202 -8.41 -3.26 58.39
C GLY A 202 -7.56 -2.21 59.10
N SER A 203 -8.16 -1.58 60.09
CA SER A 203 -7.52 -0.70 61.04
C SER A 203 -6.60 -1.51 61.98
N GLU A 204 -5.32 -1.15 62.10
CA GLU A 204 -4.55 -1.40 63.30
C GLU A 204 -3.38 -0.44 63.46
N GLU A 205 -3.52 0.39 64.43
CA GLU A 205 -2.67 0.87 65.54
C GLU A 205 -1.23 1.28 65.29
N LYS A 206 -1.04 2.49 65.72
CA LYS A 206 0.21 3.18 66.00
C LYS A 206 1.10 2.38 67.01
N LYS A 207 2.38 2.25 66.71
CA LYS A 207 3.43 2.25 67.74
C LYS A 207 4.60 3.10 67.27
N ALA A 208 4.72 4.21 67.95
CA ALA A 208 5.92 4.99 68.03
C ALA A 208 7.00 4.26 68.80
N CYS A 209 8.23 4.26 68.34
CA CYS A 209 9.37 4.17 69.28
C CYS A 209 10.59 4.87 68.69
N CYS A 210 11.09 5.69 69.51
CA CYS A 210 12.19 6.61 69.43
C CYS A 210 13.59 5.95 69.37
N ILE A 211 14.54 6.66 68.73
CA ILE A 211 15.82 7.12 69.37
C ILE A 211 17.07 6.22 69.24
N ASN A 212 18.12 6.92 68.71
CA ASN A 212 19.57 6.80 68.99
C ASN A 212 20.36 5.83 68.08
N LEU A 213 21.36 6.27 67.42
CA LEU A 213 22.55 7.13 67.56
C LEU A 213 23.10 7.40 66.17
#